data_886a241b0a28dd8f601311a25a5728be
#
_entry.id   886a241b0a28dd8f601311a25a5728be
#
_cell.length_a   1.000
_cell.length_b   1.000
_cell.length_c   1.000
_cell.angle_alpha   90.00
_cell.angle_beta   90.00
_cell.angle_gamma   90.00
#
_symmetry.space_group_name_H-M   'P 1'
#
loop_
_entity.id
_entity.type
_entity.pdbx_description
1 polymer ?
#
loop_
_entity_poly.entity_id
_entity_poly.type
_entity_poly.pdbx_seq_one_letter_code
_entity_poly.pdbx_strand_id
1 'polypeptide(L)'
;MKYPLFISFLLICFSLKSQTIITGYVLDETGDNTLIGAVVQDCNKTFGTVTDEFGYFKLIVDSLPVCIRVSYIGYEAKTITLTTSNKTNLNIKLKGIVLNEVTIKSTQKNPDEQINVTNIAVEKLKVIPSIAGEPDLMKALAIAPGISLAQEGSSVLVVRGGNPEQNLILFDGIPLFNPNHLFGFFSAFNPSAIGNIKVYKGDFPAEYGGRLSSVIDITTNEGPKKGYVNNEFTIGTLSSNVYSEGPLSKNKASYAIGGRVSYLGLILLPQMLIVKSNERGTYTNYWLYDVNAN
;
A
#
# COMPACT_ATOMS: atom_id res chain seq x y z
N MET A 1 -47.11 -46.00 30.48
CA MET A 1 -46.41 -44.73 30.15
C MET A 1 -44.99 -45.02 29.65
N LYS A 2 -44.80 -45.48 28.38
CA LYS A 2 -43.49 -45.91 27.84
C LYS A 2 -43.16 -45.33 26.47
N TYR A 3 -43.86 -44.30 25.96
CA TYR A 3 -43.68 -43.79 24.61
C TYR A 3 -43.31 -42.29 24.44
N PRO A 4 -43.00 -41.46 25.47
CA PRO A 4 -42.60 -40.11 25.19
C PRO A 4 -41.16 -39.96 24.68
N LEU A 5 -40.27 -40.97 24.92
CA LEU A 5 -38.88 -40.91 24.46
C LEU A 5 -38.71 -41.16 22.98
N PHE A 6 -39.60 -41.96 22.39
CA PHE A 6 -39.55 -42.30 20.97
C PHE A 6 -40.04 -41.17 20.08
N ILE A 7 -41.01 -40.37 20.56
CA ILE A 7 -41.54 -39.21 19.88
C ILE A 7 -40.51 -38.04 19.89
N SER A 8 -39.75 -37.90 21.01
CA SER A 8 -38.68 -36.91 21.10
C SER A 8 -37.49 -37.22 20.16
N PHE A 9 -37.19 -38.50 19.93
CA PHE A 9 -36.14 -38.90 18.99
C PHE A 9 -36.55 -38.73 17.53
N LEU A 10 -37.83 -38.82 17.22
CA LEU A 10 -38.37 -38.62 15.86
C LEU A 10 -38.37 -37.14 15.46
N LEU A 11 -38.47 -36.22 16.40
CA LEU A 11 -38.47 -34.76 16.15
C LEU A 11 -37.08 -34.20 15.89
N ILE A 12 -36.01 -34.88 16.26
CA ILE A 12 -34.61 -34.45 16.08
C ILE A 12 -34.12 -34.71 14.61
N CYS A 13 -34.76 -35.61 13.91
CA CYS A 13 -34.36 -35.96 12.50
C CYS A 13 -34.83 -34.98 11.41
N PHE A 14 -35.56 -33.92 11.72
CA PHE A 14 -36.19 -33.06 10.70
C PHE A 14 -35.43 -31.74 10.40
N SER A 15 -34.17 -31.61 10.82
CA SER A 15 -33.36 -30.42 10.45
C SER A 15 -32.35 -30.73 9.36
N LEU A 16 -32.71 -31.48 8.32
CA LEU A 16 -31.91 -31.61 7.13
C LEU A 16 -32.02 -30.32 6.30
N LYS A 17 -31.08 -29.41 6.47
CA LYS A 17 -30.91 -28.28 5.58
C LYS A 17 -30.50 -28.82 4.22
N SER A 18 -31.35 -28.68 3.22
CA SER A 18 -31.04 -29.02 1.83
C SER A 18 -30.05 -27.98 1.28
N GLN A 19 -28.80 -28.37 1.09
CA GLN A 19 -27.82 -27.55 0.43
C GLN A 19 -28.05 -27.57 -1.08
N THR A 20 -27.88 -26.42 -1.71
CA THR A 20 -27.97 -26.28 -3.17
C THR A 20 -26.57 -26.18 -3.76
N ILE A 21 -26.30 -27.00 -4.76
CA ILE A 21 -25.04 -27.00 -5.49
C ILE A 21 -25.21 -26.19 -6.77
N ILE A 22 -24.33 -25.22 -6.97
CA ILE A 22 -24.25 -24.38 -8.16
C ILE A 22 -22.93 -24.72 -8.86
N THR A 23 -23.00 -25.00 -10.16
CA THR A 23 -21.81 -25.34 -10.95
C THR A 23 -21.73 -24.53 -12.23
N GLY A 24 -20.55 -24.30 -12.73
CA GLY A 24 -20.34 -23.58 -13.98
C GLY A 24 -18.90 -23.37 -14.34
N TYR A 25 -18.69 -22.59 -15.38
CA TYR A 25 -17.38 -22.21 -15.88
C TYR A 25 -17.24 -20.69 -15.87
N VAL A 26 -16.05 -20.18 -15.56
CA VAL A 26 -15.71 -18.77 -15.70
C VAL A 26 -14.75 -18.63 -16.88
N LEU A 27 -15.15 -17.81 -17.83
CA LEU A 27 -14.51 -17.61 -19.12
C LEU A 27 -14.19 -16.13 -19.31
N ASP A 28 -13.28 -15.87 -20.21
CA ASP A 28 -13.04 -14.53 -20.72
C ASP A 28 -14.24 -14.06 -21.61
N GLU A 29 -14.28 -12.79 -21.98
CA GLU A 29 -15.34 -12.20 -22.80
C GLU A 29 -15.49 -12.90 -24.16
N THR A 30 -14.39 -13.31 -24.77
CA THR A 30 -14.40 -14.06 -26.05
C THR A 30 -14.97 -15.47 -25.86
N GLY A 31 -14.80 -16.05 -24.69
CA GLY A 31 -15.19 -17.41 -24.36
C GLY A 31 -14.17 -18.48 -24.75
N ASP A 32 -13.00 -18.05 -25.24
CA ASP A 32 -11.96 -18.96 -25.71
C ASP A 32 -11.00 -19.39 -24.57
N ASN A 33 -10.85 -18.51 -23.56
CA ASN A 33 -9.95 -18.77 -22.42
C ASN A 33 -10.73 -19.01 -21.14
N THR A 34 -10.38 -20.06 -20.42
CA THR A 34 -10.88 -20.33 -19.07
C THR A 34 -10.09 -19.55 -18.04
N LEU A 35 -10.77 -18.97 -17.06
CA LEU A 35 -10.14 -18.17 -16.00
C LEU A 35 -9.88 -19.05 -14.77
N ILE A 36 -8.64 -19.49 -14.62
CA ILE A 36 -8.15 -20.36 -13.53
C ILE A 36 -7.94 -19.54 -12.27
N GLY A 37 -8.49 -19.97 -11.13
CA GLY A 37 -8.36 -19.24 -9.87
C GLY A 37 -9.29 -18.04 -9.73
N ALA A 38 -10.32 -17.91 -10.59
CA ALA A 38 -11.35 -16.89 -10.42
C ALA A 38 -12.15 -17.16 -9.14
N VAL A 39 -12.39 -16.12 -8.35
CA VAL A 39 -13.14 -16.22 -7.10
C VAL A 39 -14.62 -16.09 -7.36
N VAL A 40 -15.39 -17.10 -6.94
CA VAL A 40 -16.84 -17.13 -6.99
C VAL A 40 -17.38 -17.14 -5.56
N GLN A 41 -18.06 -16.10 -5.14
CA GLN A 41 -18.57 -15.95 -3.78
C GLN A 41 -19.99 -15.39 -3.77
N ASP A 42 -20.74 -15.66 -2.70
CA ASP A 42 -22.01 -14.98 -2.50
C ASP A 42 -21.80 -13.50 -2.18
N CYS A 43 -22.80 -12.65 -2.45
CA CYS A 43 -22.69 -11.20 -2.24
C CYS A 43 -22.44 -10.84 -0.77
N ASN A 44 -22.83 -11.70 0.17
CA ASN A 44 -22.62 -11.53 1.62
C ASN A 44 -21.26 -12.09 2.08
N LYS A 45 -20.49 -12.72 1.18
CA LYS A 45 -19.20 -13.36 1.47
C LYS A 45 -19.25 -14.50 2.51
N THR A 46 -20.39 -15.16 2.61
CA THR A 46 -20.59 -16.29 3.53
C THR A 46 -20.08 -17.59 2.92
N PHE A 47 -20.28 -17.77 1.61
CA PHE A 47 -19.86 -18.93 0.84
C PHE A 47 -18.99 -18.50 -0.32
N GLY A 48 -17.94 -19.27 -0.60
CA GLY A 48 -17.04 -18.98 -1.70
C GLY A 48 -16.29 -20.20 -2.18
N THR A 49 -15.85 -20.17 -3.44
CA THR A 49 -15.00 -21.15 -4.07
C THR A 49 -14.11 -20.48 -5.11
N VAL A 50 -13.14 -21.19 -5.64
CA VAL A 50 -12.29 -20.75 -6.74
C VAL A 50 -12.42 -21.72 -7.92
N THR A 51 -12.19 -21.24 -9.13
CA THR A 51 -12.19 -22.08 -10.32
C THR A 51 -10.92 -22.94 -10.39
N ASP A 52 -11.06 -24.15 -10.89
CA ASP A 52 -9.97 -25.09 -11.16
C ASP A 52 -9.20 -24.75 -12.46
N GLU A 53 -8.30 -25.65 -12.87
CA GLU A 53 -7.48 -25.53 -14.09
C GLU A 53 -8.28 -25.53 -15.40
N PHE A 54 -9.56 -25.93 -15.37
CA PHE A 54 -10.48 -25.85 -16.49
C PHE A 54 -11.46 -24.67 -16.40
N GLY A 55 -11.28 -23.78 -15.40
CA GLY A 55 -12.19 -22.68 -15.14
C GLY A 55 -13.52 -23.11 -14.53
N TYR A 56 -13.64 -24.38 -14.10
CA TYR A 56 -14.84 -24.93 -13.49
C TYR A 56 -14.92 -24.58 -12.01
N PHE A 57 -16.13 -24.27 -11.54
CA PHE A 57 -16.39 -24.04 -10.11
C PHE A 57 -17.59 -24.86 -9.63
N LYS A 58 -17.56 -25.17 -8.32
CA LYS A 58 -18.65 -25.77 -7.59
C LYS A 58 -18.86 -24.99 -6.30
N LEU A 59 -19.97 -24.26 -6.19
CA LEU A 59 -20.34 -23.49 -5.02
C LEU A 59 -21.52 -24.17 -4.33
N ILE A 60 -21.42 -24.33 -3.01
CA ILE A 60 -22.48 -24.89 -2.17
C ILE A 60 -23.09 -23.73 -1.38
N VAL A 61 -24.40 -23.57 -1.47
CA VAL A 61 -25.17 -22.54 -0.78
C VAL A 61 -26.36 -23.14 -0.02
N ASP A 62 -26.81 -22.48 1.01
CA ASP A 62 -27.90 -23.00 1.87
C ASP A 62 -29.28 -22.95 1.18
N SER A 63 -29.55 -21.92 0.38
CA SER A 63 -30.85 -21.73 -0.27
C SER A 63 -30.77 -20.79 -1.48
N LEU A 64 -31.80 -20.84 -2.31
CA LEU A 64 -32.05 -19.89 -3.40
C LEU A 64 -33.25 -18.99 -3.05
N PRO A 65 -33.32 -17.76 -3.59
CA PRO A 65 -32.38 -17.14 -4.53
C PRO A 65 -31.08 -16.73 -3.87
N VAL A 66 -29.97 -16.78 -4.59
CA VAL A 66 -28.66 -16.34 -4.13
C VAL A 66 -28.02 -15.39 -5.12
N CYS A 67 -27.42 -14.31 -4.59
CA CYS A 67 -26.59 -13.41 -5.35
C CYS A 67 -25.14 -13.92 -5.30
N ILE A 68 -24.52 -14.17 -6.46
CA ILE A 68 -23.13 -14.54 -6.57
C ILE A 68 -22.34 -13.44 -7.26
N ARG A 69 -21.14 -13.19 -6.77
CA ARG A 69 -20.16 -12.28 -7.35
C ARG A 69 -18.96 -13.07 -7.82
N VAL A 70 -18.59 -12.90 -9.08
CA VAL A 70 -17.42 -13.52 -9.69
C VAL A 70 -16.39 -12.44 -9.97
N SER A 71 -15.16 -12.66 -9.54
CA SER A 71 -14.04 -11.72 -9.71
C SER A 71 -12.76 -12.44 -10.08
N TYR A 72 -11.97 -11.80 -10.93
CA TYR A 72 -10.65 -12.27 -11.33
C TYR A 72 -9.72 -11.06 -11.54
N ILE A 73 -8.42 -11.25 -11.26
CA ILE A 73 -7.44 -10.18 -11.41
C ILE A 73 -7.37 -9.74 -12.87
N GLY A 74 -7.49 -8.43 -13.14
CA GLY A 74 -7.50 -7.88 -14.49
C GLY A 74 -8.86 -7.92 -15.20
N TYR A 75 -9.93 -8.33 -14.52
CA TYR A 75 -11.30 -8.42 -15.06
C TYR A 75 -12.31 -7.66 -14.21
N GLU A 76 -13.35 -7.13 -14.86
CA GLU A 76 -14.48 -6.51 -14.17
C GLU A 76 -15.26 -7.57 -13.39
N ALA A 77 -15.51 -7.33 -12.11
CA ALA A 77 -16.29 -8.24 -11.31
C ALA A 77 -17.75 -8.26 -11.77
N LYS A 78 -18.32 -9.45 -11.93
CA LYS A 78 -19.71 -9.65 -12.38
C LYS A 78 -20.57 -10.19 -11.26
N THR A 79 -21.72 -9.59 -11.07
CA THR A 79 -22.71 -10.04 -10.09
C THR A 79 -23.92 -10.64 -10.80
N ILE A 80 -24.37 -11.82 -10.36
CA ILE A 80 -25.47 -12.57 -10.96
C ILE A 80 -26.39 -13.06 -9.85
N THR A 81 -27.70 -12.85 -10.00
CA THR A 81 -28.70 -13.41 -9.09
C THR A 81 -29.23 -14.71 -9.67
N LEU A 82 -29.10 -15.80 -8.93
CA LEU A 82 -29.56 -17.13 -9.32
C LEU A 82 -30.88 -17.45 -8.63
N THR A 83 -31.81 -17.90 -9.44
CA THR A 83 -33.11 -18.41 -9.00
C THR A 83 -33.18 -19.94 -9.18
N THR A 84 -34.28 -20.55 -8.85
CA THR A 84 -34.45 -22.01 -8.82
C THR A 84 -34.20 -22.73 -10.16
N SER A 85 -34.28 -22.01 -11.28
CA SER A 85 -34.21 -22.58 -12.64
C SER A 85 -32.79 -22.66 -13.22
N ASN A 86 -31.80 -21.95 -12.66
CA ASN A 86 -30.45 -21.82 -13.25
C ASN A 86 -29.37 -22.23 -12.26
N LYS A 87 -29.26 -23.54 -11.97
CA LYS A 87 -28.32 -24.05 -10.94
C LYS A 87 -27.04 -24.71 -11.51
N THR A 88 -27.10 -25.19 -12.74
CA THR A 88 -26.03 -26.04 -13.31
C THR A 88 -25.56 -25.51 -14.65
N ASN A 89 -24.28 -25.74 -14.95
CA ASN A 89 -23.63 -25.36 -16.21
C ASN A 89 -23.70 -23.86 -16.55
N LEU A 90 -23.46 -23.03 -15.55
CA LEU A 90 -23.39 -21.58 -15.76
C LEU A 90 -22.12 -21.24 -16.54
N ASN A 91 -22.25 -20.50 -17.64
CA ASN A 91 -21.13 -19.93 -18.36
C ASN A 91 -21.04 -18.44 -18.03
N ILE A 92 -20.10 -18.07 -17.17
CA ILE A 92 -19.93 -16.69 -16.70
C ILE A 92 -18.76 -16.07 -17.45
N LYS A 93 -19.06 -15.13 -18.32
CA LYS A 93 -18.06 -14.37 -19.05
C LYS A 93 -17.70 -13.11 -18.29
N LEU A 94 -16.40 -12.89 -18.05
CA LEU A 94 -15.85 -11.67 -17.47
C LEU A 94 -15.19 -10.83 -18.53
N LYS A 95 -15.36 -9.52 -18.42
CA LYS A 95 -14.76 -8.54 -19.31
C LYS A 95 -13.40 -8.13 -18.76
N GLY A 96 -12.35 -8.22 -19.58
CA GLY A 96 -11.03 -7.73 -19.23
C GLY A 96 -11.05 -6.23 -18.96
N ILE A 97 -10.43 -5.81 -17.86
CA ILE A 97 -10.16 -4.39 -17.62
C ILE A 97 -8.99 -4.04 -18.54
N VAL A 98 -9.28 -3.43 -19.68
CA VAL A 98 -8.27 -2.71 -20.41
C VAL A 98 -7.90 -1.52 -19.51
N LEU A 99 -6.79 -1.62 -18.82
CA LEU A 99 -6.18 -0.45 -18.22
C LEU A 99 -5.91 0.48 -19.40
N ASN A 100 -6.76 1.46 -19.58
CA ASN A 100 -6.46 2.54 -20.50
C ASN A 100 -5.08 3.01 -20.08
N GLU A 101 -4.12 2.86 -20.99
CA GLU A 101 -2.84 3.53 -20.89
C GLU A 101 -3.18 4.94 -20.45
N VAL A 102 -2.68 5.35 -19.27
CA VAL A 102 -2.80 6.73 -18.85
C VAL A 102 -1.91 7.47 -19.83
N THR A 103 -2.49 7.76 -20.99
CA THR A 103 -1.91 8.71 -21.91
C THR A 103 -1.96 10.01 -21.13
N ILE A 104 -0.86 10.35 -20.47
CA ILE A 104 -0.60 11.69 -19.98
C ILE A 104 -0.59 12.53 -21.27
N LYS A 105 -1.77 12.98 -21.68
CA LYS A 105 -1.85 14.08 -22.62
C LYS A 105 -1.20 15.23 -21.89
N SER A 106 0.04 15.51 -22.23
CA SER A 106 0.69 16.76 -21.92
C SER A 106 -0.15 17.87 -22.57
N THR A 107 -1.23 18.23 -21.88
CA THR A 107 -2.00 19.42 -22.19
C THR A 107 -1.17 20.57 -21.66
N GLN A 108 -0.52 21.25 -22.60
CA GLN A 108 0.38 22.37 -22.41
C GLN A 108 1.65 22.00 -21.61
N LYS A 109 2.76 21.81 -22.34
CA LYS A 109 4.09 22.10 -21.81
C LYS A 109 4.02 23.53 -21.31
N ASN A 110 3.95 23.70 -19.99
CA ASN A 110 4.34 24.98 -19.41
C ASN A 110 5.76 25.23 -19.91
N PRO A 111 6.06 26.41 -20.48
CA PRO A 111 7.40 26.74 -20.97
C PRO A 111 8.48 26.56 -19.88
N ASP A 112 8.06 26.47 -18.62
CA ASP A 112 8.90 26.28 -17.43
C ASP A 112 9.11 24.81 -17.01
N GLU A 113 8.56 23.81 -17.72
CA GLU A 113 8.93 22.41 -17.47
C GLU A 113 10.35 22.17 -17.99
N GLN A 114 11.31 22.40 -17.11
CA GLN A 114 12.70 22.02 -17.35
C GLN A 114 12.77 20.51 -17.62
N ILE A 115 13.40 20.13 -18.73
CA ILE A 115 13.48 18.74 -19.23
C ILE A 115 14.04 17.76 -18.19
N ASN A 116 14.76 18.27 -17.19
CA ASN A 116 15.47 17.50 -16.15
C ASN A 116 14.76 17.46 -14.80
N VAL A 117 13.55 18.02 -14.67
CA VAL A 117 12.76 18.01 -13.44
C VAL A 117 11.77 16.84 -13.44
N THR A 118 11.74 16.09 -12.37
CA THR A 118 10.75 15.03 -12.14
C THR A 118 9.94 15.37 -10.91
N ASN A 119 8.65 15.63 -11.09
CA ASN A 119 7.69 15.72 -10.00
C ASN A 119 7.19 14.31 -9.69
N ILE A 120 7.32 13.90 -8.44
CA ILE A 120 6.92 12.55 -8.01
C ILE A 120 5.71 12.68 -7.11
N ALA A 121 4.60 12.12 -7.56
CA ALA A 121 3.36 12.05 -6.78
C ALA A 121 3.57 11.12 -5.57
N VAL A 122 3.39 11.65 -4.38
CA VAL A 122 3.63 10.96 -3.11
C VAL A 122 2.72 9.75 -2.94
N GLU A 123 1.50 9.78 -3.49
CA GLU A 123 0.57 8.65 -3.47
C GLU A 123 1.16 7.40 -4.11
N LYS A 124 1.96 7.57 -5.17
CA LYS A 124 2.66 6.44 -5.83
C LYS A 124 3.76 5.84 -4.95
N LEU A 125 4.37 6.65 -4.08
CA LEU A 125 5.44 6.21 -3.21
C LEU A 125 4.92 5.35 -2.05
N LYS A 126 3.69 5.59 -1.59
CA LYS A 126 3.06 4.82 -0.51
C LYS A 126 2.72 3.38 -0.91
N VAL A 127 2.59 3.10 -2.21
CA VAL A 127 2.21 1.77 -2.73
C VAL A 127 3.43 0.86 -2.94
N ILE A 128 4.64 1.40 -2.86
CA ILE A 128 5.86 0.62 -3.13
C ILE A 128 6.15 -0.30 -1.95
N PRO A 129 6.32 -1.62 -2.20
CA PRO A 129 6.68 -2.56 -1.17
C PRO A 129 8.00 -2.16 -0.51
N SER A 130 8.00 -2.03 0.79
CA SER A 130 9.18 -1.66 1.56
C SER A 130 9.74 -2.85 2.34
N ILE A 131 11.03 -2.86 2.53
CA ILE A 131 11.70 -3.83 3.41
C ILE A 131 11.19 -3.58 4.85
N ALA A 132 10.79 -4.65 5.53
CA ALA A 132 10.27 -4.61 6.90
C ALA A 132 8.92 -3.88 7.08
N GLY A 133 8.14 -3.70 6.00
CA GLY A 133 6.77 -3.16 6.08
C GLY A 133 6.70 -1.65 6.30
N GLU A 134 7.81 -0.93 6.19
CA GLU A 134 7.86 0.52 6.32
C GLU A 134 8.17 1.20 4.98
N PRO A 135 7.26 2.06 4.46
CA PRO A 135 7.54 2.82 3.24
C PRO A 135 8.70 3.80 3.48
N ASP A 136 9.69 3.77 2.60
CA ASP A 136 10.84 4.66 2.66
C ASP A 136 10.89 5.56 1.43
N LEU A 137 10.87 6.88 1.67
CA LEU A 137 10.84 7.88 0.63
C LEU A 137 12.03 7.79 -0.31
N MET A 138 13.24 7.64 0.22
CA MET A 138 14.46 7.61 -0.60
C MET A 138 14.53 6.35 -1.45
N LYS A 139 14.13 5.19 -0.91
CA LYS A 139 14.05 3.95 -1.67
C LYS A 139 13.01 4.04 -2.77
N ALA A 140 11.91 4.71 -2.50
CA ALA A 140 10.88 4.94 -3.50
C ALA A 140 11.33 5.88 -4.64
N LEU A 141 12.14 6.90 -4.34
CA LEU A 141 12.74 7.78 -5.35
C LEU A 141 13.69 7.02 -6.29
N ALA A 142 14.33 5.95 -5.83
CA ALA A 142 15.27 5.16 -6.64
C ALA A 142 14.58 4.40 -7.80
N ILE A 143 13.24 4.34 -7.84
CA ILE A 143 12.49 3.78 -8.97
C ILE A 143 12.46 4.74 -10.17
N ALA A 144 12.66 6.04 -9.91
CA ALA A 144 12.66 7.03 -10.97
C ALA A 144 13.91 6.90 -11.87
N PRO A 145 13.77 7.07 -13.20
CA PRO A 145 14.89 6.95 -14.12
C PRO A 145 16.05 7.88 -13.77
N GLY A 146 17.27 7.34 -13.72
CA GLY A 146 18.49 8.10 -13.42
C GLY A 146 18.74 8.32 -11.93
N ILE A 147 17.97 7.67 -11.06
CA ILE A 147 18.18 7.62 -9.60
C ILE A 147 18.43 6.17 -9.22
N SER A 148 19.39 5.90 -8.37
CA SER A 148 19.69 4.58 -7.83
C SER A 148 20.05 4.65 -6.35
N LEU A 149 20.06 3.53 -5.68
CA LEU A 149 20.59 3.43 -4.31
C LEU A 149 22.12 3.22 -4.37
N ALA A 150 22.84 3.80 -3.43
CA ALA A 150 24.29 3.63 -3.33
C ALA A 150 24.66 2.18 -3.01
N GLN A 151 23.83 1.52 -2.21
CA GLN A 151 23.93 0.10 -1.85
C GLN A 151 22.54 -0.50 -1.75
N GLU A 152 22.42 -1.79 -2.00
CA GLU A 152 21.16 -2.51 -1.83
C GLU A 152 20.70 -2.44 -0.37
N GLY A 153 19.41 -2.11 -0.19
CA GLY A 153 18.82 -1.92 1.14
C GLY A 153 19.09 -0.57 1.81
N SER A 154 20.01 0.26 1.28
CA SER A 154 20.29 1.61 1.77
C SER A 154 19.21 2.61 1.33
N SER A 155 19.07 3.73 2.06
CA SER A 155 18.28 4.91 1.67
C SER A 155 19.16 6.04 1.08
N VAL A 156 20.44 5.76 0.83
CA VAL A 156 21.38 6.72 0.26
C VAL A 156 21.24 6.75 -1.25
N LEU A 157 20.94 7.92 -1.82
CA LEU A 157 20.68 8.09 -3.25
C LEU A 157 21.95 8.46 -4.03
N VAL A 158 22.03 7.90 -5.22
CA VAL A 158 22.99 8.28 -6.29
C VAL A 158 22.16 8.74 -7.49
N VAL A 159 22.43 9.95 -7.99
CA VAL A 159 21.73 10.50 -9.13
C VAL A 159 22.70 10.65 -10.30
N ARG A 160 22.36 10.07 -11.46
CA ARG A 160 23.16 10.11 -12.70
C ARG A 160 24.63 9.72 -12.49
N GLY A 161 24.91 8.77 -11.58
CA GLY A 161 26.26 8.30 -11.31
C GLY A 161 27.14 9.24 -10.48
N GLY A 162 26.57 10.33 -9.92
CA GLY A 162 27.26 11.21 -8.97
C GLY A 162 27.43 10.54 -7.61
N ASN A 163 28.29 11.10 -6.75
CA ASN A 163 28.42 10.63 -5.37
C ASN A 163 27.24 11.10 -4.50
N PRO A 164 26.89 10.37 -3.44
CA PRO A 164 25.79 10.75 -2.54
C PRO A 164 25.92 12.16 -1.96
N GLU A 165 27.15 12.60 -1.65
CA GLU A 165 27.44 13.92 -1.10
C GLU A 165 27.18 15.06 -2.11
N GLN A 166 27.05 14.74 -3.39
CA GLN A 166 26.81 15.71 -4.46
C GLN A 166 25.32 16.02 -4.65
N ASN A 167 24.44 15.38 -3.91
CA ASN A 167 23.03 15.65 -3.90
C ASN A 167 22.71 16.73 -2.85
N LEU A 168 21.93 17.75 -3.23
CA LEU A 168 21.33 18.68 -2.30
C LEU A 168 19.93 18.18 -1.95
N ILE A 169 19.70 17.90 -0.67
CA ILE A 169 18.38 17.51 -0.18
C ILE A 169 17.84 18.66 0.64
N LEU A 170 16.70 19.17 0.21
CA LEU A 170 15.99 20.26 0.88
C LEU A 170 14.71 19.68 1.51
N PHE A 171 14.44 20.13 2.72
CA PHE A 171 13.19 19.84 3.41
C PHE A 171 12.55 21.16 3.80
N ASP A 172 11.45 21.51 3.15
CA ASP A 172 10.81 22.83 3.23
C ASP A 172 11.80 24.00 3.01
N GLY A 173 12.68 23.84 2.01
CA GLY A 173 13.73 24.81 1.66
C GLY A 173 14.96 24.78 2.55
N ILE A 174 15.02 23.95 3.60
CA ILE A 174 16.15 23.83 4.51
C ILE A 174 17.07 22.71 4.08
N PRO A 175 18.37 22.95 3.85
CA PRO A 175 19.32 21.91 3.49
C PRO A 175 19.50 20.87 4.62
N LEU A 176 19.31 19.59 4.28
CA LEU A 176 19.58 18.48 5.16
C LEU A 176 20.93 17.86 4.82
N PHE A 177 21.83 17.80 5.80
CA PHE A 177 23.15 17.19 5.64
C PHE A 177 23.12 15.65 5.75
N ASN A 178 22.23 15.14 6.58
CA ASN A 178 22.07 13.70 6.76
C ASN A 178 20.58 13.31 6.77
N PRO A 179 20.01 12.96 5.61
CA PRO A 179 18.61 12.57 5.50
C PRO A 179 18.35 11.12 5.90
N ASN A 180 19.36 10.42 6.46
CA ASN A 180 19.28 9.00 6.73
C ASN A 180 19.36 8.69 8.23
N HIS A 181 18.64 7.65 8.64
CA HIS A 181 18.72 7.05 9.97
C HIS A 181 19.27 5.63 9.92
N LEU A 182 19.67 5.10 11.07
CA LEU A 182 20.13 3.71 11.23
C LEU A 182 21.21 3.32 10.20
N PHE A 183 22.31 4.07 10.19
CA PHE A 183 23.45 3.82 9.28
C PHE A 183 23.07 3.80 7.78
N GLY A 184 22.02 4.53 7.41
CA GLY A 184 21.55 4.63 6.03
C GLY A 184 20.50 3.58 5.62
N PHE A 185 20.02 2.75 6.54
CA PHE A 185 18.96 1.79 6.22
C PHE A 185 17.58 2.43 6.02
N PHE A 186 17.31 3.56 6.68
CA PHE A 186 16.05 4.29 6.58
C PHE A 186 16.29 5.77 6.35
N SER A 187 15.34 6.40 5.68
CA SER A 187 15.30 7.86 5.57
C SER A 187 14.73 8.50 6.82
N ALA A 188 15.08 9.77 7.06
CA ALA A 188 14.53 10.56 8.16
C ALA A 188 13.09 11.04 7.91
N PHE A 189 12.53 10.80 6.74
CA PHE A 189 11.25 11.34 6.33
C PHE A 189 10.09 10.44 6.75
N ASN A 190 9.02 11.05 7.26
CA ASN A 190 7.73 10.40 7.41
C ASN A 190 6.95 10.53 6.10
N PRO A 191 6.70 9.44 5.34
CA PRO A 191 6.03 9.52 4.04
C PRO A 191 4.64 10.15 4.08
N SER A 192 3.92 10.03 5.19
CA SER A 192 2.57 10.59 5.34
C SER A 192 2.57 12.11 5.49
N ALA A 193 3.70 12.69 5.96
CA ALA A 193 3.84 14.13 6.12
C ALA A 193 4.30 14.84 4.83
N ILE A 194 4.70 14.10 3.79
CA ILE A 194 5.22 14.67 2.54
C ILE A 194 4.08 15.04 1.60
N GLY A 195 4.12 16.28 1.10
CA GLY A 195 3.15 16.80 0.14
C GLY A 195 3.62 16.72 -1.30
N ASN A 196 4.86 17.10 -1.57
CA ASN A 196 5.40 17.12 -2.92
C ASN A 196 6.90 16.86 -2.93
N ILE A 197 7.40 16.28 -4.01
CA ILE A 197 8.81 16.03 -4.22
C ILE A 197 9.18 16.44 -5.64
N LYS A 198 10.13 17.37 -5.74
CA LYS A 198 10.74 17.76 -7.02
C LYS A 198 12.18 17.29 -7.05
N VAL A 199 12.53 16.55 -8.09
CA VAL A 199 13.90 16.09 -8.29
C VAL A 199 14.47 16.74 -9.55
N TYR A 200 15.49 17.56 -9.37
CA TYR A 200 16.28 18.17 -10.41
C TYR A 200 17.51 17.28 -10.65
N LYS A 201 17.57 16.62 -11.78
CA LYS A 201 18.65 15.68 -12.14
C LYS A 201 19.74 16.35 -12.99
N GLY A 202 20.12 17.56 -12.69
CA GLY A 202 20.95 18.49 -13.46
C GLY A 202 20.12 19.66 -13.94
N ASP A 203 20.77 20.71 -14.45
CA ASP A 203 20.16 21.96 -14.90
C ASP A 203 19.19 22.56 -13.88
N PHE A 204 19.59 22.52 -12.61
CA PHE A 204 18.79 23.12 -11.55
C PHE A 204 18.94 24.64 -11.54
N PRO A 205 17.89 25.39 -11.14
CA PRO A 205 17.91 26.85 -11.05
C PRO A 205 19.09 27.38 -10.23
N ALA A 206 19.55 28.59 -10.57
CA ALA A 206 20.70 29.23 -9.93
C ALA A 206 20.51 29.50 -8.43
N GLU A 207 19.27 29.44 -7.94
CA GLU A 207 18.94 29.52 -6.51
C GLU A 207 19.47 28.31 -5.72
N TYR A 208 19.66 27.17 -6.36
CA TYR A 208 20.19 25.97 -5.76
C TYR A 208 21.70 25.88 -6.01
N GLY A 209 22.50 26.09 -4.95
CA GLY A 209 23.95 26.03 -5.03
C GLY A 209 24.57 24.98 -4.11
N GLY A 210 25.89 24.81 -4.22
CA GLY A 210 26.70 24.03 -3.29
C GLY A 210 26.70 22.51 -3.51
N ARG A 211 26.00 21.98 -4.52
CA ARG A 211 26.01 20.56 -4.92
C ARG A 211 26.07 20.43 -6.44
N LEU A 212 26.55 19.25 -6.91
CA LEU A 212 26.91 19.08 -8.32
C LEU A 212 26.01 18.09 -9.08
N SER A 213 25.38 17.13 -8.40
CA SER A 213 24.68 16.03 -9.07
C SER A 213 23.19 16.30 -9.20
N SER A 214 22.53 16.62 -8.10
CA SER A 214 21.08 16.83 -8.09
C SER A 214 20.60 17.73 -6.97
N VAL A 215 19.35 18.20 -7.11
CA VAL A 215 18.58 18.82 -6.04
C VAL A 215 17.32 18.01 -5.82
N ILE A 216 17.06 17.59 -4.60
CA ILE A 216 15.85 16.89 -4.17
C ILE A 216 15.13 17.82 -3.21
N ASP A 217 14.06 18.45 -3.68
CA ASP A 217 13.28 19.42 -2.93
C ASP A 217 12.00 18.72 -2.43
N ILE A 218 11.92 18.56 -1.12
CA ILE A 218 10.83 17.86 -0.42
C ILE A 218 10.06 18.90 0.36
N THR A 219 8.76 19.02 0.07
CA THR A 219 7.84 19.90 0.79
C THR A 219 6.82 19.10 1.56
N THR A 220 6.53 19.52 2.78
CA THR A 220 5.54 18.85 3.64
C THR A 220 4.11 19.24 3.27
N ASN A 221 3.15 18.46 3.75
CA ASN A 221 1.74 18.80 3.63
C ASN A 221 1.39 19.98 4.51
N GLU A 222 0.64 20.93 3.97
CA GLU A 222 0.10 22.04 4.74
C GLU A 222 -1.18 21.70 5.51
N GLY A 223 -1.74 20.51 5.24
CA GLY A 223 -3.06 20.10 5.72
C GLY A 223 -4.22 20.80 5.00
N PRO A 224 -5.39 20.18 4.99
CA PRO A 224 -6.57 20.74 4.33
C PRO A 224 -7.17 21.89 5.15
N LYS A 225 -7.45 23.03 4.48
CA LYS A 225 -8.14 24.17 5.10
C LYS A 225 -9.65 23.95 5.23
N LYS A 226 -10.18 22.92 4.57
CA LYS A 226 -11.59 22.52 4.58
C LYS A 226 -11.70 21.01 4.66
N GLY A 227 -12.77 20.49 5.26
CA GLY A 227 -13.04 19.07 5.32
C GLY A 227 -12.89 18.48 6.71
N TYR A 228 -12.56 17.21 6.77
CA TYR A 228 -12.41 16.46 8.01
C TYR A 228 -10.95 16.32 8.40
N VAL A 229 -10.71 16.05 9.68
CA VAL A 229 -9.41 15.64 10.18
C VAL A 229 -9.08 14.25 9.61
N ASN A 230 -7.91 14.14 9.03
CA ASN A 230 -7.37 12.87 8.57
C ASN A 230 -6.30 12.38 9.55
N ASN A 231 -6.42 11.14 9.99
CA ASN A 231 -5.46 10.49 10.89
C ASN A 231 -4.97 9.20 10.26
N GLU A 232 -3.66 9.03 10.20
CA GLU A 232 -3.00 7.84 9.68
C GLU A 232 -2.11 7.25 10.76
N PHE A 233 -2.26 5.95 11.01
CA PHE A 233 -1.43 5.17 11.94
C PHE A 233 -0.80 4.03 11.17
N THR A 234 0.51 3.95 11.21
CA THR A 234 1.25 2.84 10.60
C THR A 234 2.07 2.14 11.66
N ILE A 235 1.89 0.84 11.77
CA ILE A 235 2.66 -0.01 12.67
C ILE A 235 3.50 -0.95 11.81
N GLY A 236 4.81 -0.74 11.83
CA GLY A 236 5.79 -1.58 11.15
C GLY A 236 6.55 -2.46 12.14
N THR A 237 7.42 -3.31 11.63
CA THR A 237 8.25 -4.20 12.46
C THR A 237 9.38 -3.45 13.19
N LEU A 238 9.87 -2.35 12.65
CA LEU A 238 11.01 -1.58 13.17
C LEU A 238 10.64 -0.22 13.70
N SER A 239 9.53 0.36 13.24
CA SER A 239 9.04 1.67 13.68
C SER A 239 7.51 1.76 13.60
N SER A 240 6.97 2.76 14.26
CA SER A 240 5.57 3.17 14.14
C SER A 240 5.50 4.64 13.82
N ASN A 241 4.54 5.00 12.97
CA ASN A 241 4.28 6.37 12.53
C ASN A 241 2.87 6.77 12.94
N VAL A 242 2.74 8.02 13.28
CA VAL A 242 1.46 8.70 13.45
C VAL A 242 1.47 9.98 12.62
N TYR A 243 0.37 10.25 11.95
CA TYR A 243 0.19 11.47 11.20
C TYR A 243 -1.24 11.96 11.39
N SER A 244 -1.39 13.26 11.57
CA SER A 244 -2.69 13.91 11.70
C SER A 244 -2.66 15.25 10.96
N GLU A 245 -3.66 15.49 10.15
CA GLU A 245 -3.85 16.75 9.44
C GLU A 245 -5.31 17.19 9.47
N GLY A 246 -5.53 18.49 9.43
CA GLY A 246 -6.89 19.00 9.43
C GLY A 246 -7.00 20.52 9.49
N PRO A 247 -8.23 21.05 9.37
CA PRO A 247 -8.49 22.46 9.53
C PRO A 247 -8.39 22.88 11.00
N LEU A 248 -7.59 23.90 11.28
CA LEU A 248 -7.52 24.53 12.59
C LEU A 248 -8.58 25.62 12.75
N SER A 249 -8.86 26.35 11.67
CA SER A 249 -9.90 27.38 11.62
C SER A 249 -10.55 27.38 10.24
N LYS A 250 -11.89 27.57 10.20
CA LYS A 250 -12.65 27.52 8.95
C LYS A 250 -12.02 28.41 7.87
N ASN A 251 -11.48 27.81 6.83
CA ASN A 251 -10.87 28.41 5.64
C ASN A 251 -9.63 29.29 5.87
N LYS A 252 -9.09 29.37 7.09
CA LYS A 252 -7.98 30.29 7.40
C LYS A 252 -6.68 29.57 7.75
N ALA A 253 -6.77 28.51 8.56
CA ALA A 253 -5.60 27.79 9.04
C ALA A 253 -5.84 26.29 9.02
N SER A 254 -4.79 25.55 8.77
CA SER A 254 -4.72 24.09 8.84
C SER A 254 -3.51 23.67 9.66
N TYR A 255 -3.45 22.43 10.02
CA TYR A 255 -2.29 21.83 10.65
C TYR A 255 -1.96 20.48 9.98
N ALA A 256 -0.69 20.13 10.04
CA ALA A 256 -0.20 18.80 9.68
C ALA A 256 0.90 18.42 10.67
N ILE A 257 0.70 17.37 11.43
CA ILE A 257 1.64 16.90 12.45
C ILE A 257 1.92 15.44 12.23
N GLY A 258 3.19 15.08 12.15
CA GLY A 258 3.65 13.71 12.03
C GLY A 258 4.69 13.37 13.08
N GLY A 259 4.66 12.13 13.55
CA GLY A 259 5.66 11.61 14.46
C GLY A 259 6.01 10.17 14.11
N ARG A 260 7.29 9.83 14.27
CA ARG A 260 7.80 8.46 14.10
C ARG A 260 8.63 8.06 15.29
N VAL A 261 8.48 6.83 15.73
CA VAL A 261 9.31 6.22 16.75
C VAL A 261 9.85 4.89 16.26
N SER A 262 11.16 4.70 16.36
CA SER A 262 11.82 3.42 16.08
C SER A 262 12.06 2.65 17.37
N TYR A 263 11.76 1.37 17.39
CA TYR A 263 11.97 0.48 18.54
C TYR A 263 13.00 -0.62 18.26
N LEU A 264 13.96 -0.31 17.36
CA LEU A 264 15.09 -1.22 17.09
C LEU A 264 15.82 -1.62 18.37
N GLY A 265 15.93 -0.70 19.33
CA GLY A 265 16.52 -0.96 20.63
C GLY A 265 15.83 -2.09 21.41
N LEU A 266 14.48 -2.20 21.29
CA LEU A 266 13.72 -3.30 21.89
C LEU A 266 14.01 -4.64 21.20
N ILE A 267 14.13 -4.64 19.87
CA ILE A 267 14.41 -5.84 19.08
C ILE A 267 15.81 -6.38 19.39
N LEU A 268 16.77 -5.50 19.60
CA LEU A 268 18.15 -5.87 19.93
C LEU A 268 18.36 -6.16 21.42
N LEU A 269 17.37 -5.86 22.27
CA LEU A 269 17.47 -6.04 23.72
C LEU A 269 17.90 -7.46 24.13
N PRO A 270 17.37 -8.56 23.58
CA PRO A 270 17.81 -9.91 23.95
C PRO A 270 19.29 -10.16 23.68
N GLN A 271 19.81 -9.69 22.53
CA GLN A 271 21.22 -9.81 22.17
C GLN A 271 22.10 -8.98 23.11
N MET A 272 21.67 -7.76 23.44
CA MET A 272 22.38 -6.91 24.40
C MET A 272 22.44 -7.53 25.80
N LEU A 273 21.41 -8.20 26.25
CA LEU A 273 21.37 -8.90 27.54
C LEU A 273 22.34 -10.10 27.55
N ILE A 274 22.46 -10.83 26.44
CA ILE A 274 23.41 -11.95 26.32
C ILE A 274 24.86 -11.43 26.35
N VAL A 275 25.14 -10.35 25.61
CA VAL A 275 26.50 -9.74 25.61
C VAL A 275 26.83 -9.16 26.97
N LYS A 276 25.88 -8.56 27.69
CA LYS A 276 26.05 -8.05 29.06
C LYS A 276 26.45 -9.13 30.05
N SER A 277 26.01 -10.35 29.83
CA SER A 277 26.42 -11.49 30.66
C SER A 277 27.92 -11.81 30.53
N ASN A 278 28.55 -11.43 29.43
CA ASN A 278 29.93 -11.81 29.12
C ASN A 278 30.95 -10.67 29.27
N GLU A 279 30.52 -9.40 29.26
CA GLU A 279 31.44 -8.26 29.32
C GLU A 279 30.95 -7.14 30.25
N ARG A 280 31.88 -6.46 30.95
CA ARG A 280 31.61 -5.26 31.75
C ARG A 280 31.61 -4.02 30.82
N GLY A 281 30.57 -3.84 30.02
CA GLY A 281 30.44 -2.73 29.11
C GLY A 281 29.23 -1.82 29.39
N THR A 282 29.32 -0.56 28.99
CA THR A 282 28.22 0.42 29.03
C THR A 282 27.36 0.23 27.77
N TYR A 283 26.04 0.06 27.93
CA TYR A 283 25.11 -0.13 26.83
C TYR A 283 24.33 1.14 26.57
N THR A 284 24.28 1.55 25.31
CA THR A 284 23.43 2.64 24.84
C THR A 284 22.18 2.06 24.16
N ASN A 285 21.00 2.41 24.66
CA ASN A 285 19.76 2.13 23.97
C ASN A 285 19.56 3.17 22.87
N TYR A 286 19.34 2.71 21.63
CA TYR A 286 19.08 3.57 20.50
C TYR A 286 17.57 3.73 20.30
N TRP A 287 17.07 4.95 20.59
CA TRP A 287 15.71 5.37 20.26
C TRP A 287 15.84 6.51 19.26
N LEU A 288 15.16 6.40 18.14
CA LEU A 288 15.08 7.44 17.12
C LEU A 288 13.67 8.00 17.12
N TYR A 289 13.58 9.31 17.28
CA TYR A 289 12.33 10.05 17.26
C TYR A 289 12.39 11.09 16.15
N ASP A 290 11.40 11.07 15.27
CA ASP A 290 11.21 12.10 14.26
C ASP A 290 9.86 12.76 14.51
N VAL A 291 9.85 14.10 14.61
CA VAL A 291 8.62 14.88 14.77
C VAL A 291 8.62 15.96 13.70
N ASN A 292 7.58 15.96 12.89
CA ASN A 292 7.33 16.97 11.88
C ASN A 292 6.03 17.71 12.25
N ALA A 293 6.08 19.03 12.23
CA ALA A 293 4.93 19.90 12.48
C ALA A 293 4.93 21.04 11.46
N ASN A 294 3.76 21.31 10.85
CA ASN A 294 3.55 22.40 9.90
C ASN A 294 2.19 23.07 10.08
#